data_21de286a9ccd55f7617cc13d6b8b6497
#
_entry.id   21de286a9ccd55f7617cc13d6b8b6497
#
_cell.length_a   1.000
_cell.length_b   1.000
_cell.length_c   1.000
_cell.angle_alpha   90.00
_cell.angle_beta   90.00
_cell.angle_gamma   90.00
#
_symmetry.space_group_name_H-M   'P 1'
#
loop_
_entity.id
_entity.type
_entity.pdbx_description
1 polymer ?
#
loop_
_entity_poly.entity_id
_entity_poly.type
_entity_poly.pdbx_seq_one_letter_code
_entity_poly.pdbx_strand_id
1 'polypeptide(L)'
;YGRVINTSSPSGIYGNIGQSNYGAAKAGIAAFTVITAMELAKYNVTVNALVPAALSRMTAGLVGMDNLSDEQKEAMSPRWQAVTAAWLCSEEAAKVTGRCFDVRGDQIGISEGWVLGPTGTQPEDPQDLGPLMTELMSKARLNANMGGHPSGGTGRPENEI
;
A
#
# COMPACT_ATOMS: atom_id res chain seq x y z
N TYR A 1 -0.16 -16.72 -21.65
CA TYR A 1 0.72 -15.64 -21.23
C TYR A 1 -0.06 -14.32 -21.14
N GLY A 2 -0.12 -13.72 -19.98
CA GLY A 2 -0.74 -12.43 -19.78
C GLY A 2 -0.12 -11.66 -18.62
N ARG A 3 -0.23 -10.34 -18.66
CA ARG A 3 0.23 -9.43 -17.61
C ARG A 3 -0.85 -8.38 -17.34
N VAL A 4 -1.32 -8.31 -16.13
CA VAL A 4 -2.28 -7.31 -15.67
C VAL A 4 -1.59 -6.42 -14.65
N ILE A 5 -1.63 -5.12 -14.88
CA ILE A 5 -1.06 -4.13 -13.96
C ILE A 5 -2.16 -3.16 -13.58
N ASN A 6 -2.57 -3.22 -12.33
CA ASN A 6 -3.55 -2.31 -11.74
C ASN A 6 -2.84 -1.09 -11.13
N THR A 7 -3.60 -0.04 -10.85
CA THR A 7 -3.07 1.16 -10.18
C THR A 7 -3.87 1.45 -8.92
N SER A 8 -3.27 1.16 -7.77
CA SER A 8 -3.76 1.51 -6.44
C SER A 8 -3.24 2.91 -6.04
N SER A 9 -3.07 3.16 -4.75
CA SER A 9 -2.58 4.43 -4.20
C SER A 9 -2.06 4.21 -2.78
N PRO A 10 -1.08 5.00 -2.30
CA PRO A 10 -0.73 5.05 -0.88
C PRO A 10 -1.94 5.32 0.01
N SER A 11 -2.91 6.13 -0.43
CA SER A 11 -4.16 6.38 0.29
C SER A 11 -5.01 5.13 0.49
N GLY A 12 -4.94 4.18 -0.44
CA GLY A 12 -5.65 2.89 -0.33
C GLY A 12 -4.89 1.85 0.49
N ILE A 13 -3.57 1.95 0.56
CA ILE A 13 -2.73 0.99 1.30
C ILE A 13 -2.54 1.43 2.75
N TYR A 14 -2.24 2.72 2.98
CA TYR A 14 -1.87 3.25 4.30
C TYR A 14 -2.94 4.17 4.90
N GLY A 15 -3.90 4.61 4.12
CA GLY A 15 -4.92 5.58 4.51
C GLY A 15 -4.46 7.03 4.35
N ASN A 16 -5.42 7.93 4.09
CA ASN A 16 -5.17 9.37 4.04
C ASN A 16 -6.41 10.13 4.52
N ILE A 17 -6.21 11.10 5.41
CA ILE A 17 -7.29 11.91 5.98
C ILE A 17 -8.02 12.67 4.86
N GLY A 18 -9.35 12.67 4.90
CA GLY A 18 -10.20 13.33 3.92
C GLY A 18 -10.41 12.56 2.61
N GLN A 19 -9.85 11.35 2.48
CA GLN A 19 -9.93 10.52 1.27
C GLN A 19 -10.59 9.15 1.50
N SER A 20 -11.56 9.04 2.39
CA SER A 20 -12.19 7.76 2.73
C SER A 20 -12.80 7.04 1.51
N ASN A 21 -13.51 7.75 0.62
CA ASN A 21 -14.07 7.19 -0.60
C ASN A 21 -12.98 6.76 -1.61
N TYR A 22 -12.00 7.62 -1.86
CA TYR A 22 -10.88 7.34 -2.75
C TYR A 22 -10.02 6.21 -2.19
N GLY A 23 -9.67 6.28 -0.90
CA GLY A 23 -8.90 5.25 -0.20
C GLY A 23 -9.60 3.90 -0.27
N ALA A 24 -10.91 3.83 -0.01
CA ALA A 24 -11.69 2.60 -0.12
C ALA A 24 -11.64 2.01 -1.54
N ALA A 25 -11.83 2.83 -2.57
CA ALA A 25 -11.74 2.39 -3.97
C ALA A 25 -10.34 1.83 -4.30
N LYS A 26 -9.28 2.52 -3.86
CA LYS A 26 -7.90 2.11 -4.12
C LYS A 26 -7.46 0.90 -3.29
N ALA A 27 -7.97 0.74 -2.07
CA ALA A 27 -7.82 -0.49 -1.27
C ALA A 27 -8.50 -1.68 -1.95
N GLY A 28 -9.70 -1.46 -2.50
CA GLY A 28 -10.42 -2.47 -3.29
C GLY A 28 -9.61 -2.95 -4.49
N ILE A 29 -8.89 -2.05 -5.19
CA ILE A 29 -8.01 -2.42 -6.30
C ILE A 29 -6.82 -3.28 -5.82
N ALA A 30 -6.24 -2.97 -4.65
CA ALA A 30 -5.16 -3.77 -4.09
C ALA A 30 -5.65 -5.19 -3.73
N ALA A 31 -6.79 -5.32 -3.07
CA ALA A 31 -7.41 -6.60 -2.75
C ALA A 31 -7.78 -7.38 -4.02
N PHE A 32 -8.40 -6.73 -5.00
CA PHE A 32 -8.72 -7.30 -6.31
C PHE A 32 -7.47 -7.85 -7.02
N THR A 33 -6.34 -7.13 -6.93
CA THR A 33 -5.06 -7.57 -7.49
C THR A 33 -4.61 -8.90 -6.89
N VAL A 34 -4.67 -9.04 -5.57
CA VAL A 34 -4.28 -10.28 -4.87
C VAL A 34 -5.20 -11.45 -5.26
N ILE A 35 -6.51 -11.21 -5.24
CA ILE A 35 -7.52 -12.24 -5.55
C ILE A 35 -7.37 -12.72 -6.99
N THR A 36 -7.33 -11.78 -7.95
CA THR A 36 -7.21 -12.14 -9.37
C THR A 36 -5.86 -12.77 -9.71
N ALA A 37 -4.78 -12.42 -9.00
CA ALA A 37 -3.50 -13.10 -9.13
C ALA A 37 -3.61 -14.59 -8.79
N MET A 38 -4.35 -14.93 -7.73
CA MET A 38 -4.60 -16.33 -7.35
C MET A 38 -5.48 -17.06 -8.36
N GLU A 39 -6.55 -16.41 -8.84
CA GLU A 39 -7.49 -16.98 -9.80
C GLU A 39 -6.86 -17.24 -11.18
N LEU A 40 -6.01 -16.32 -11.64
CA LEU A 40 -5.43 -16.32 -12.97
C LEU A 40 -4.08 -17.05 -13.07
N ALA A 41 -3.49 -17.46 -11.96
CA ALA A 41 -2.21 -18.18 -11.91
C ALA A 41 -2.21 -19.43 -12.82
N LYS A 42 -3.30 -20.20 -12.82
CA LYS A 42 -3.47 -21.41 -13.65
C LYS A 42 -3.46 -21.13 -15.16
N TYR A 43 -3.65 -19.88 -15.57
CA TYR A 43 -3.63 -19.45 -16.97
C TYR A 43 -2.32 -18.79 -17.37
N ASN A 44 -1.31 -18.83 -16.52
CA ASN A 44 -0.02 -18.16 -16.73
C ASN A 44 -0.17 -16.63 -16.92
N VAL A 45 -1.11 -16.04 -16.15
CA VAL A 45 -1.33 -14.60 -16.11
C VAL A 45 -0.87 -14.07 -14.76
N THR A 46 0.03 -13.11 -14.76
CA THR A 46 0.41 -12.38 -13.55
C THR A 46 -0.44 -11.13 -13.38
N VAL A 47 -0.79 -10.82 -12.14
CA VAL A 47 -1.57 -9.64 -11.78
C VAL A 47 -0.87 -8.90 -10.65
N ASN A 48 -0.45 -7.66 -10.88
CA ASN A 48 0.23 -6.83 -9.90
C ASN A 48 -0.38 -5.44 -9.86
N ALA A 49 -0.07 -4.65 -8.85
CA ALA A 49 -0.50 -3.26 -8.75
C ALA A 49 0.70 -2.32 -8.55
N LEU A 50 0.62 -1.16 -9.18
CA LEU A 50 1.44 -0.01 -8.84
C LEU A 50 0.73 0.82 -7.76
N VAL A 51 1.52 1.36 -6.84
CA VAL A 51 1.11 2.28 -5.78
C VAL A 51 1.92 3.56 -5.98
N PRO A 52 1.50 4.42 -6.93
CA PRO A 52 2.33 5.53 -7.38
C PRO A 52 2.29 6.72 -6.42
N ALA A 53 3.46 7.32 -6.18
CA ALA A 53 3.59 8.68 -5.68
C ALA A 53 4.50 9.44 -6.65
N ALA A 54 3.92 10.29 -7.48
CA ALA A 54 4.62 11.03 -8.52
C ALA A 54 4.09 12.46 -8.64
N LEU A 55 4.95 13.37 -9.07
CA LEU A 55 4.56 14.72 -9.44
C LEU A 55 3.81 14.67 -10.79
N SER A 56 2.59 15.14 -10.79
CA SER A 56 1.76 15.21 -11.99
C SER A 56 0.93 16.50 -11.97
N ARG A 57 0.24 16.81 -13.05
CA ARG A 57 -0.69 17.96 -13.08
C ARG A 57 -1.76 17.89 -11.98
N MET A 58 -2.15 16.71 -11.56
CA MET A 58 -3.14 16.51 -10.49
C MET A 58 -2.55 16.70 -9.08
N THR A 59 -1.25 16.49 -8.91
CA THR A 59 -0.56 16.59 -7.62
C THR A 59 0.24 17.87 -7.46
N ALA A 60 0.46 18.63 -8.53
CA ALA A 60 1.26 19.86 -8.53
C ALA A 60 0.71 20.97 -7.62
N GLY A 61 -0.60 20.99 -7.34
CA GLY A 61 -1.22 21.93 -6.40
C GLY A 61 -1.32 21.46 -4.95
N LEU A 62 -0.71 20.32 -4.60
CA LEU A 62 -0.69 19.85 -3.22
C LEU A 62 0.37 20.61 -2.41
N VAL A 63 0.09 20.82 -1.11
CA VAL A 63 0.99 21.52 -0.19
C VAL A 63 2.38 20.89 -0.22
N GLY A 64 3.39 21.75 -0.44
CA GLY A 64 4.80 21.35 -0.50
C GLY A 64 5.34 20.98 -1.88
N MET A 65 4.50 20.97 -2.93
CA MET A 65 4.93 20.65 -4.30
C MET A 65 5.31 21.89 -5.14
N ASP A 66 4.95 23.10 -4.68
CA ASP A 66 5.12 24.33 -5.47
C ASP A 66 6.57 24.86 -5.51
N ASN A 67 7.42 24.44 -4.56
CA ASN A 67 8.79 24.95 -4.41
C ASN A 67 9.87 23.88 -4.65
N LEU A 68 9.57 22.85 -5.41
CA LEU A 68 10.55 21.80 -5.72
C LEU A 68 11.58 22.29 -6.72
N SER A 69 12.87 21.96 -6.50
CA SER A 69 13.93 22.15 -7.51
C SER A 69 13.68 21.26 -8.73
N ASP A 70 14.32 21.56 -9.85
CA ASP A 70 14.16 20.77 -11.08
C ASP A 70 14.69 19.33 -10.86
N GLU A 71 15.72 19.13 -10.05
CA GLU A 71 16.20 17.81 -9.64
C GLU A 71 15.16 17.04 -8.83
N GLN A 72 14.48 17.71 -7.89
CA GLN A 72 13.40 17.11 -7.10
C GLN A 72 12.19 16.75 -7.96
N LYS A 73 11.82 17.62 -8.93
CA LYS A 73 10.76 17.33 -9.90
C LYS A 73 11.10 16.12 -10.76
N GLU A 74 12.34 16.01 -11.22
CA GLU A 74 12.80 14.88 -12.02
C GLU A 74 12.85 13.59 -11.20
N ALA A 75 13.32 13.65 -9.96
CA ALA A 75 13.29 12.52 -9.04
C ALA A 75 11.84 12.01 -8.78
N MET A 76 10.85 12.88 -8.84
CA MET A 76 9.41 12.55 -8.69
C MET A 76 8.69 12.38 -10.03
N SER A 77 9.41 12.26 -11.13
CA SER A 77 8.83 12.11 -12.46
C SER A 77 7.94 10.86 -12.58
N PRO A 78 6.77 10.95 -13.25
CA PRO A 78 5.93 9.79 -13.52
C PRO A 78 6.61 8.69 -14.37
N ARG A 79 7.73 8.98 -15.01
CA ARG A 79 8.49 8.00 -15.80
C ARG A 79 8.90 6.77 -14.99
N TRP A 80 9.15 6.92 -13.70
CA TRP A 80 9.53 5.83 -12.81
C TRP A 80 8.44 4.75 -12.70
N GLN A 81 7.18 5.17 -12.80
CA GLN A 81 6.05 4.23 -12.87
C GLN A 81 6.11 3.39 -14.15
N ALA A 82 6.49 4.01 -15.26
CA ALA A 82 6.62 3.32 -16.56
C ALA A 82 7.74 2.29 -16.55
N VAL A 83 8.86 2.58 -15.89
CA VAL A 83 9.98 1.62 -15.73
C VAL A 83 9.52 0.35 -15.03
N THR A 84 8.83 0.50 -13.88
CA THR A 84 8.30 -0.64 -13.12
C THR A 84 7.23 -1.39 -13.93
N ALA A 85 6.33 -0.68 -14.59
CA ALA A 85 5.30 -1.30 -15.43
C ALA A 85 5.92 -2.09 -16.59
N ALA A 86 6.91 -1.55 -17.28
CA ALA A 86 7.60 -2.21 -18.38
C ALA A 86 8.29 -3.50 -17.91
N TRP A 87 8.98 -3.45 -16.77
CA TRP A 87 9.60 -4.65 -16.20
C TRP A 87 8.56 -5.71 -15.81
N LEU A 88 7.45 -5.32 -15.20
CA LEU A 88 6.35 -6.23 -14.87
C LEU A 88 5.71 -6.89 -16.10
N CYS A 89 5.81 -6.25 -17.27
CA CYS A 89 5.37 -6.83 -18.55
C CYS A 89 6.39 -7.82 -19.17
N SER A 90 7.62 -7.84 -18.68
CA SER A 90 8.69 -8.68 -19.23
C SER A 90 8.57 -10.16 -18.82
N GLU A 91 9.38 -11.00 -19.44
CA GLU A 91 9.51 -12.41 -19.05
C GLU A 91 10.24 -12.59 -17.72
N GLU A 92 11.12 -11.66 -17.36
CA GLU A 92 11.83 -11.68 -16.07
C GLU A 92 10.87 -11.65 -14.89
N ALA A 93 9.73 -10.94 -15.03
CA ALA A 93 8.69 -10.84 -14.03
C ALA A 93 7.66 -12.01 -14.07
N ALA A 94 7.92 -13.08 -14.81
CA ALA A 94 6.96 -14.17 -15.02
C ALA A 94 6.47 -14.86 -13.73
N LYS A 95 7.24 -14.80 -12.66
CA LYS A 95 6.91 -15.38 -11.35
C LYS A 95 6.43 -14.33 -10.32
N VAL A 96 6.35 -13.07 -10.73
CA VAL A 96 5.96 -11.97 -9.86
C VAL A 96 4.46 -11.71 -10.04
N THR A 97 3.67 -12.04 -9.02
CA THR A 97 2.21 -11.89 -9.06
C THR A 97 1.64 -11.61 -7.67
N GLY A 98 0.52 -10.92 -7.59
CA GLY A 98 -0.18 -10.59 -6.34
C GLY A 98 0.54 -9.56 -5.49
N ARG A 99 1.38 -8.69 -6.08
CA ARG A 99 2.17 -7.70 -5.34
C ARG A 99 1.73 -6.28 -5.65
N CYS A 100 1.89 -5.42 -4.64
CA CYS A 100 1.73 -3.97 -4.76
C CYS A 100 3.11 -3.32 -4.69
N PHE A 101 3.50 -2.62 -5.76
CA PHE A 101 4.78 -1.92 -5.88
C PHE A 101 4.60 -0.45 -5.55
N ASP A 102 5.11 -0.03 -4.40
CA ASP A 102 5.14 1.39 -4.00
C ASP A 102 6.30 2.08 -4.72
N VAL A 103 5.96 2.95 -5.67
CA VAL A 103 6.94 3.65 -6.51
C VAL A 103 6.86 5.14 -6.24
N ARG A 104 7.89 5.68 -5.61
CA ARG A 104 8.02 7.08 -5.17
C ARG A 104 9.20 7.73 -5.85
N GLY A 105 8.96 8.31 -7.01
CA GLY A 105 10.05 8.79 -7.83
C GLY A 105 11.01 7.65 -8.14
N ASP A 106 12.29 7.83 -7.89
CA ASP A 106 13.36 6.85 -8.11
C ASP A 106 13.42 5.73 -7.04
N GLN A 107 12.58 5.78 -6.02
CA GLN A 107 12.50 4.76 -4.98
C GLN A 107 11.40 3.76 -5.30
N ILE A 108 11.68 2.47 -5.07
CA ILE A 108 10.72 1.39 -5.21
C ILE A 108 10.72 0.49 -3.98
N GLY A 109 9.55 0.12 -3.53
CA GLY A 109 9.33 -0.80 -2.43
C GLY A 109 8.19 -1.77 -2.71
N ILE A 110 8.04 -2.78 -1.86
CA ILE A 110 6.90 -3.68 -1.86
C ILE A 110 6.00 -3.32 -0.68
N SER A 111 4.76 -2.94 -0.96
CA SER A 111 3.75 -2.83 0.08
C SER A 111 3.36 -4.24 0.51
N GLU A 112 3.77 -4.64 1.71
CA GLU A 112 3.38 -5.93 2.28
C GLU A 112 1.90 -5.89 2.67
N GLY A 113 1.19 -6.96 2.37
CA GLY A 113 -0.23 -7.08 2.67
C GLY A 113 -0.52 -7.33 4.16
N TRP A 114 -1.80 -7.50 4.47
CA TRP A 114 -2.23 -7.89 5.79
C TRP A 114 -1.69 -9.27 6.15
N VAL A 115 -1.04 -9.37 7.30
CA VAL A 115 -0.62 -10.62 7.93
C VAL A 115 -1.24 -10.70 9.31
N LEU A 116 -1.59 -11.91 9.75
CA LEU A 116 -2.11 -12.12 11.09
C LEU A 116 -1.00 -11.76 12.09
N GLY A 117 -1.31 -10.83 12.98
CA GLY A 117 -0.43 -10.39 14.05
C GLY A 117 -0.49 -11.33 15.28
N PRO A 118 -0.24 -10.79 16.48
CA PRO A 118 -0.36 -11.56 17.72
C PRO A 118 -1.78 -12.09 17.91
N THR A 119 -1.89 -13.29 18.46
CA THR A 119 -3.17 -13.97 18.73
C THR A 119 -3.28 -14.39 20.19
N GLY A 120 -4.50 -14.60 20.65
CA GLY A 120 -4.81 -15.12 21.99
C GLY A 120 -6.16 -15.85 21.98
N THR A 121 -6.46 -16.55 23.07
CA THR A 121 -7.74 -17.22 23.23
C THR A 121 -8.76 -16.22 23.75
N GLN A 122 -9.83 -15.98 22.98
CA GLN A 122 -10.90 -15.06 23.35
C GLN A 122 -11.68 -15.61 24.55
N PRO A 123 -11.89 -14.83 25.63
CA PRO A 123 -12.78 -15.20 26.71
C PRO A 123 -14.25 -15.18 26.26
N GLU A 124 -15.10 -15.93 26.94
CA GLU A 124 -16.55 -15.94 26.67
C GLU A 124 -17.23 -14.68 27.19
N ASP A 125 -16.76 -14.13 28.32
CA ASP A 125 -17.30 -12.88 28.88
C ASP A 125 -16.59 -11.66 28.30
N PRO A 126 -17.31 -10.71 27.65
CA PRO A 126 -16.75 -9.47 27.15
C PRO A 126 -16.01 -8.63 28.19
N GLN A 127 -16.37 -8.74 29.49
CA GLN A 127 -15.72 -8.00 30.57
C GLN A 127 -14.26 -8.45 30.78
N ASP A 128 -13.95 -9.70 30.44
CA ASP A 128 -12.61 -10.28 30.57
C ASP A 128 -11.71 -10.02 29.35
N LEU A 129 -12.26 -9.41 28.28
CA LEU A 129 -11.54 -9.20 27.02
C LEU A 129 -10.46 -8.11 27.12
N GLY A 130 -10.66 -7.10 27.98
CA GLY A 130 -9.76 -5.93 28.07
C GLY A 130 -8.28 -6.26 28.27
N PRO A 131 -7.92 -7.09 29.24
CA PRO A 131 -6.52 -7.48 29.46
C PRO A 131 -5.86 -8.15 28.24
N LEU A 132 -6.59 -9.08 27.59
CA LEU A 132 -6.12 -9.74 26.38
C LEU A 132 -5.89 -8.74 25.25
N MET A 133 -6.85 -7.82 25.02
CA MET A 133 -6.70 -6.80 23.98
C MET A 133 -5.51 -5.88 24.24
N THR A 134 -5.29 -5.47 25.49
CA THR A 134 -4.12 -4.67 25.87
C THR A 134 -2.81 -5.41 25.55
N GLU A 135 -2.74 -6.69 25.87
CA GLU A 135 -1.57 -7.53 25.55
C GLU A 135 -1.36 -7.64 24.03
N LEU A 136 -2.40 -7.96 23.27
CA LEU A 136 -2.30 -8.09 21.81
C LEU A 136 -1.90 -6.78 21.15
N MET A 137 -2.51 -5.66 21.55
CA MET A 137 -2.18 -4.34 21.02
C MET A 137 -0.75 -3.91 21.32
N SER A 138 -0.21 -4.26 22.49
CA SER A 138 1.19 -3.94 22.83
C SER A 138 2.22 -4.67 21.95
N LYS A 139 1.83 -5.81 21.38
CA LYS A 139 2.68 -6.65 20.51
C LYS A 139 2.40 -6.43 19.01
N ALA A 140 1.26 -5.83 18.67
CA ALA A 140 0.86 -5.60 17.28
C ALA A 140 1.75 -4.52 16.63
N ARG A 141 2.01 -4.68 15.34
CA ARG A 141 2.66 -3.63 14.55
C ARG A 141 1.75 -2.40 14.47
N LEU A 142 2.34 -1.22 14.59
CA LEU A 142 1.64 0.04 14.36
C LEU A 142 1.18 0.14 12.90
N ASN A 143 0.08 0.86 12.68
CA ASN A 143 -0.32 1.22 11.32
C ASN A 143 0.75 2.09 10.66
N ALA A 144 0.93 1.93 9.36
CA ALA A 144 1.83 2.76 8.60
C ALA A 144 1.20 4.13 8.29
N ASN A 145 2.04 5.16 8.25
CA ASN A 145 1.68 6.46 7.70
C ASN A 145 1.68 6.43 6.16
N MET A 146 1.32 7.55 5.53
CA MET A 146 1.35 7.71 4.06
C MET A 146 2.72 7.45 3.42
N GLY A 147 3.80 7.51 4.20
CA GLY A 147 5.15 7.14 3.80
C GLY A 147 5.43 5.64 3.82
N GLY A 148 4.49 4.82 4.33
CA GLY A 148 4.69 3.38 4.49
C GLY A 148 5.49 3.02 5.75
N HIS A 149 5.76 3.97 6.65
CA HIS A 149 6.52 3.73 7.88
C HIS A 149 5.58 3.54 9.07
N PRO A 150 5.84 2.57 9.98
CA PRO A 150 5.05 2.39 11.20
C PRO A 150 5.03 3.68 12.03
N SER A 151 3.86 4.24 12.28
CA SER A 151 3.74 5.52 12.99
C SER A 151 2.42 5.72 13.70
N GLY A 152 1.71 4.63 14.00
CA GLY A 152 0.41 4.72 14.64
C GLY A 152 -0.71 5.36 13.80
N GLY A 153 -0.46 5.94 12.66
CA GLY A 153 -1.33 6.43 11.56
C GLY A 153 -2.72 6.99 11.82
N THR A 154 -3.23 6.90 13.04
CA THR A 154 -4.62 7.24 13.40
C THR A 154 -4.79 8.66 13.96
N GLY A 155 -3.71 9.45 14.05
CA GLY A 155 -3.73 10.76 14.69
C GLY A 155 -3.91 10.73 16.20
N ARG A 156 -3.90 9.56 16.83
CA ARG A 156 -3.84 9.40 18.27
C ARG A 156 -2.41 9.20 18.74
N PRO A 157 -2.04 9.71 19.90
CA PRO A 157 -0.76 9.39 20.54
C PRO A 157 -0.59 7.86 20.64
N GLU A 158 0.62 7.40 20.44
CA GLU A 158 0.96 5.99 20.60
C GLU A 158 0.55 5.51 21.99
N ASN A 159 -0.22 4.41 22.06
CA ASN A 159 -0.56 3.68 23.30
C ASN A 159 -1.66 4.25 24.22
N GLU A 160 -2.50 5.18 23.80
CA GLU A 160 -3.73 5.46 24.54
C GLU A 160 -4.90 4.63 23.98
N ILE A 161 -5.13 3.48 24.60
CA ILE A 161 -6.41 2.74 24.55
C ILE A 161 -7.14 3.01 25.86
#